data_3a54591628e282d3c32f32d0a3bb5627
#
_entry.id   3a54591628e282d3c32f32d0a3bb5627
#
_cell.length_a   1.000
_cell.length_b   1.000
_cell.length_c   1.000
_cell.angle_alpha   90.00
_cell.angle_beta   90.00
_cell.angle_gamma   90.00
#
_symmetry.space_group_name_H-M   'P 1'
#
loop_
_entity.id
_entity.type
_entity.pdbx_description
1 polymer ?
#
loop_
_entity_poly.entity_id
_entity_poly.type
_entity_poly.pdbx_seq_one_letter_code
_entity_poly.pdbx_strand_id
1 'polypeptide(L)'
;MLPQLAVSLFMAILFLQSGLDKVLHYQGNLAYFRDHFKKSPLAGMVSMMMPVITLLEVSAGALSAAGAVQMLLSGAHTLAFFGQAVAAAALLCLFFGQRLAQDYGGAATLVPYFLTALAGMWLTSGI
;
A
#
# COMPACT_ATOMS: atom_id res chain seq x y z
N MET A 1 4.84 -3.46 22.19
CA MET A 1 4.86 -2.17 21.47
C MET A 1 5.88 -2.09 20.35
N LEU A 2 7.11 -2.60 20.53
CA LEU A 2 8.15 -2.46 19.49
C LEU A 2 7.77 -3.10 18.15
N PRO A 3 7.22 -4.34 18.09
CA PRO A 3 6.84 -4.91 16.80
C PRO A 3 5.76 -4.11 16.10
N GLN A 4 4.77 -3.62 16.82
CA GLN A 4 3.69 -2.82 16.28
C GLN A 4 4.21 -1.49 15.72
N LEU A 5 5.10 -0.83 16.47
CA LEU A 5 5.70 0.43 16.05
C LEU A 5 6.58 0.22 14.81
N ALA A 6 7.39 -0.84 14.82
CA ALA A 6 8.30 -1.15 13.72
C ALA A 6 7.52 -1.40 12.41
N VAL A 7 6.45 -2.19 12.46
CA VAL A 7 5.66 -2.48 11.26
C VAL A 7 4.92 -1.24 10.76
N SER A 8 4.46 -0.40 11.68
CA SER A 8 3.77 0.85 11.30
C SER A 8 4.73 1.82 10.62
N LEU A 9 5.96 1.97 11.15
CA LEU A 9 6.97 2.81 10.52
C LEU A 9 7.38 2.26 9.16
N PHE A 10 7.55 0.95 9.04
CA PHE A 10 7.89 0.31 7.77
C PHE A 10 6.82 0.61 6.71
N MET A 11 5.56 0.43 7.06
CA MET A 11 4.45 0.68 6.14
C MET A 11 4.29 2.17 5.82
N ALA A 12 4.53 3.04 6.79
CA ALA A 12 4.50 4.48 6.57
C ALA A 12 5.55 4.88 5.53
N ILE A 13 6.78 4.42 5.68
CA ILE A 13 7.87 4.73 4.75
C ILE A 13 7.53 4.20 3.35
N LEU A 14 7.13 2.92 3.27
CA LEU A 14 6.84 2.27 2.00
C LEU A 14 5.72 3.00 1.24
N PHE A 15 4.59 3.24 1.90
CA PHE A 15 3.40 3.76 1.23
C PHE A 15 3.42 5.27 1.07
N LEU A 16 4.02 6.02 1.97
CA LEU A 16 4.19 7.46 1.77
C LEU A 16 5.13 7.73 0.60
N GLN A 17 6.24 7.02 0.52
CA GLN A 17 7.16 7.18 -0.59
C GLN A 17 6.48 6.80 -1.92
N SER A 18 5.81 5.67 -1.96
CA SER A 18 5.14 5.19 -3.17
C SER A 18 3.95 6.08 -3.55
N GLY A 19 3.12 6.46 -2.57
CA GLY A 19 1.95 7.29 -2.81
C GLY A 19 2.31 8.72 -3.21
N LEU A 20 3.28 9.31 -2.53
CA LEU A 20 3.73 10.66 -2.85
C LEU A 20 4.42 10.71 -4.21
N ASP A 21 5.16 9.68 -4.59
CA ASP A 21 5.73 9.59 -5.92
C ASP A 21 4.64 9.65 -6.99
N LYS A 22 3.54 8.92 -6.78
CA LYS A 22 2.41 8.95 -7.71
C LYS A 22 1.70 10.30 -7.75
N VAL A 23 1.63 11.01 -6.62
CA VAL A 23 1.04 12.36 -6.58
C VAL A 23 1.94 13.37 -7.30
N LEU A 24 3.24 13.35 -6.97
CA LEU A 24 4.20 14.34 -7.50
C LEU A 24 4.56 14.09 -8.96
N HIS A 25 4.55 12.84 -9.40
CA HIS A 25 4.91 12.43 -10.76
C HIS A 25 3.76 11.68 -11.42
N TYR A 26 2.54 12.20 -11.26
CA TYR A 26 1.32 11.51 -11.68
C TYR A 26 1.32 11.17 -13.17
N GLN A 27 1.67 12.13 -14.02
CA GLN A 27 1.62 11.91 -15.47
C GLN A 27 2.66 10.88 -15.92
N GLY A 28 3.85 10.90 -15.33
CA GLY A 28 4.89 9.90 -15.64
C GLY A 28 4.48 8.50 -15.20
N ASN A 29 3.91 8.38 -14.01
CA ASN A 29 3.39 7.10 -13.51
C ASN A 29 2.21 6.61 -14.36
N LEU A 30 1.31 7.51 -14.76
CA LEU A 30 0.18 7.17 -15.60
C LEU A 30 0.64 6.63 -16.96
N ALA A 31 1.62 7.28 -17.59
CA ALA A 31 2.19 6.82 -18.86
C ALA A 31 2.85 5.45 -18.71
N TYR A 32 3.60 5.24 -17.61
CA TYR A 32 4.22 3.96 -17.31
C TYR A 32 3.18 2.84 -17.19
N PHE A 33 2.11 3.08 -16.42
CA PHE A 33 1.09 2.06 -16.21
C PHE A 33 0.26 1.80 -17.47
N ARG A 34 0.01 2.81 -18.28
CA ARG A 34 -0.64 2.60 -19.57
C ARG A 34 0.17 1.67 -20.46
N ASP A 35 1.48 1.87 -20.52
CA ASP A 35 2.36 0.98 -21.26
C ASP A 35 2.42 -0.41 -20.65
N HIS A 36 2.53 -0.48 -19.32
CA HIS A 36 2.64 -1.74 -18.57
C HIS A 36 1.40 -2.64 -18.76
N PHE A 37 0.20 -2.04 -18.78
CA PHE A 37 -1.06 -2.78 -18.87
C PHE A 37 -1.65 -2.82 -20.27
N LYS A 38 -0.98 -2.30 -21.28
CA LYS A 38 -1.56 -2.15 -22.63
C LYS A 38 -2.03 -3.45 -23.27
N LYS A 39 -1.44 -4.60 -22.92
CA LYS A 39 -1.79 -5.92 -23.43
C LYS A 39 -2.61 -6.74 -22.43
N SER A 40 -3.06 -6.13 -21.34
CA SER A 40 -3.83 -6.82 -20.30
C SER A 40 -5.30 -6.47 -20.40
N PRO A 41 -6.19 -7.22 -19.71
CA PRO A 41 -7.61 -6.86 -19.63
C PRO A 41 -7.85 -5.48 -19.00
N LEU A 42 -6.86 -4.93 -18.30
CA LEU A 42 -6.96 -3.65 -17.61
C LEU A 42 -6.55 -2.45 -18.47
N ALA A 43 -6.18 -2.68 -19.75
CA ALA A 43 -5.63 -1.63 -20.62
C ALA A 43 -6.51 -0.38 -20.69
N GLY A 44 -7.83 -0.53 -20.74
CA GLY A 44 -8.76 0.60 -20.82
C GLY A 44 -9.15 1.19 -19.49
N MET A 45 -8.63 0.67 -18.37
CA MET A 45 -9.05 1.04 -17.03
C MET A 45 -7.97 1.80 -16.25
N VAL A 46 -6.80 2.03 -16.84
CA VAL A 46 -5.65 2.60 -16.12
C VAL A 46 -5.97 3.99 -15.58
N SER A 47 -6.65 4.83 -16.37
CA SER A 47 -7.02 6.18 -15.93
C SER A 47 -7.94 6.17 -14.70
N MET A 48 -8.73 5.11 -14.53
CA MET A 48 -9.63 4.93 -13.40
C MET A 48 -8.93 4.31 -12.20
N MET A 49 -8.01 3.35 -12.47
CA MET A 49 -7.27 2.64 -11.42
C MET A 49 -6.23 3.53 -10.75
N MET A 50 -5.59 4.42 -11.50
CA MET A 50 -4.49 5.24 -11.00
C MET A 50 -4.88 6.11 -9.80
N PRO A 51 -6.00 6.88 -9.83
CA PRO A 51 -6.42 7.63 -8.66
C PRO A 51 -6.76 6.74 -7.48
N VAL A 52 -7.38 5.60 -7.72
CA VAL A 52 -7.79 4.67 -6.66
C VAL A 52 -6.58 4.13 -5.93
N ILE A 53 -5.59 3.62 -6.66
CA ILE A 53 -4.39 3.05 -6.03
C ILE A 53 -3.56 4.14 -5.33
N THR A 54 -3.48 5.34 -5.91
CA THR A 54 -2.79 6.47 -5.30
C THR A 54 -3.43 6.84 -3.96
N LEU A 55 -4.77 6.91 -3.94
CA LEU A 55 -5.51 7.21 -2.71
C LEU A 55 -5.28 6.14 -1.65
N LEU A 56 -5.33 4.85 -2.04
CA LEU A 56 -5.09 3.75 -1.11
C LEU A 56 -3.68 3.81 -0.53
N GLU A 57 -2.67 4.07 -1.36
CA GLU A 57 -1.29 4.12 -0.90
C GLU A 57 -1.03 5.30 0.03
N VAL A 58 -1.51 6.50 -0.32
CA VAL A 58 -1.36 7.68 0.52
C VAL A 58 -2.09 7.48 1.84
N SER A 59 -3.31 6.93 1.79
CA SER A 59 -4.09 6.65 3.00
C SER A 59 -3.41 5.63 3.90
N ALA A 60 -2.87 4.55 3.32
CA ALA A 60 -2.15 3.52 4.08
C ALA A 60 -0.93 4.12 4.78
N GLY A 61 -0.16 4.92 4.06
CA GLY A 61 1.03 5.57 4.60
C GLY A 61 0.69 6.57 5.69
N ALA A 62 -0.30 7.43 5.46
CA ALA A 62 -0.73 8.45 6.42
C ALA A 62 -1.30 7.82 7.69
N LEU A 63 -2.14 6.80 7.56
CA LEU A 63 -2.71 6.10 8.72
C LEU A 63 -1.63 5.35 9.51
N SER A 64 -0.67 4.75 8.82
CA SER A 64 0.44 4.06 9.48
C SER A 64 1.33 5.04 10.24
N ALA A 65 1.63 6.19 9.65
CA ALA A 65 2.42 7.23 10.32
C ALA A 65 1.67 7.81 11.53
N ALA A 66 0.39 8.15 11.36
CA ALA A 66 -0.45 8.64 12.44
C ALA A 66 -0.61 7.58 13.53
N GLY A 67 -0.69 6.30 13.13
CA GLY A 67 -0.77 5.18 14.06
C GLY A 67 0.49 5.04 14.90
N ALA A 68 1.67 5.24 14.30
CA ALA A 68 2.92 5.22 15.03
C ALA A 68 2.94 6.34 16.08
N VAL A 69 2.49 7.55 15.73
CA VAL A 69 2.40 8.67 16.66
C VAL A 69 1.40 8.37 17.78
N GLN A 70 0.24 7.80 17.43
CA GLN A 70 -0.77 7.43 18.42
C GLN A 70 -0.22 6.42 19.44
N MET A 71 0.54 5.43 18.98
CA MET A 71 1.17 4.45 19.88
C MET A 71 2.15 5.11 20.84
N LEU A 72 2.94 6.06 20.34
CA LEU A 72 3.91 6.76 21.18
C LEU A 72 3.24 7.69 22.19
N LEU A 73 2.10 8.28 21.86
CA LEU A 73 1.42 9.23 22.73
C LEU A 73 0.47 8.57 23.73
N SER A 74 -0.25 7.53 23.30
CA SER A 74 -1.33 6.94 24.13
C SER A 74 -1.27 5.42 24.23
N GLY A 75 -0.40 4.76 23.47
CA GLY A 75 -0.32 3.30 23.42
C GLY A 75 -1.42 2.64 22.62
N ALA A 76 -2.36 3.40 22.05
CA ALA A 76 -3.46 2.84 21.27
C ALA A 76 -2.99 2.43 19.86
N HIS A 77 -3.61 1.38 19.30
CA HIS A 77 -3.21 0.81 18.01
C HIS A 77 -4.26 0.99 16.90
N THR A 78 -5.32 1.77 17.13
CA THR A 78 -6.46 1.88 16.23
C THR A 78 -6.06 2.38 14.84
N LEU A 79 -5.35 3.50 14.78
CA LEU A 79 -4.95 4.07 13.49
C LEU A 79 -3.93 3.17 12.78
N ALA A 80 -3.03 2.55 13.54
CA ALA A 80 -2.05 1.62 12.96
C ALA A 80 -2.75 0.42 12.35
N PHE A 81 -3.77 -0.13 13.01
CA PHE A 81 -4.55 -1.25 12.48
C PHE A 81 -5.21 -0.86 11.14
N PHE A 82 -5.87 0.27 11.08
CA PHE A 82 -6.50 0.72 9.84
C PHE A 82 -5.46 1.00 8.75
N GLY A 83 -4.30 1.53 9.12
CA GLY A 83 -3.19 1.70 8.18
C GLY A 83 -2.75 0.39 7.56
N GLN A 84 -2.59 -0.65 8.38
CA GLN A 84 -2.22 -1.99 7.89
C GLN A 84 -3.33 -2.60 7.02
N ALA A 85 -4.59 -2.41 7.41
CA ALA A 85 -5.72 -2.92 6.65
C ALA A 85 -5.80 -2.27 5.25
N VAL A 86 -5.65 -0.96 5.18
CA VAL A 86 -5.63 -0.24 3.90
C VAL A 86 -4.41 -0.64 3.07
N ALA A 87 -3.25 -0.84 3.72
CA ALA A 87 -2.04 -1.33 3.07
C ALA A 87 -2.28 -2.71 2.44
N ALA A 88 -2.92 -3.62 3.17
CA ALA A 88 -3.24 -4.95 2.65
C ALA A 88 -4.17 -4.84 1.44
N ALA A 89 -5.17 -3.97 1.49
CA ALA A 89 -6.08 -3.74 0.37
C ALA A 89 -5.34 -3.20 -0.86
N ALA A 90 -4.45 -2.22 -0.65
CA ALA A 90 -3.64 -1.66 -1.74
C ALA A 90 -2.75 -2.73 -2.37
N LEU A 91 -2.09 -3.54 -1.54
CA LEU A 91 -1.20 -4.60 -2.03
C LEU A 91 -1.97 -5.68 -2.77
N LEU A 92 -3.19 -6.00 -2.32
CA LEU A 92 -4.04 -6.97 -2.99
C LEU A 92 -4.43 -6.46 -4.39
N CYS A 93 -4.80 -5.19 -4.50
CA CYS A 93 -5.10 -4.57 -5.80
C CYS A 93 -3.88 -4.56 -6.72
N LEU A 94 -2.71 -4.19 -6.20
CA LEU A 94 -1.47 -4.19 -6.97
C LEU A 94 -1.09 -5.61 -7.42
N PHE A 95 -1.22 -6.58 -6.54
CA PHE A 95 -0.94 -7.98 -6.86
C PHE A 95 -1.85 -8.47 -7.97
N PHE A 96 -3.15 -8.22 -7.86
CA PHE A 96 -4.12 -8.60 -8.86
C PHE A 96 -3.78 -7.97 -10.22
N GLY A 97 -3.44 -6.68 -10.23
CA GLY A 97 -3.05 -5.99 -11.46
C GLY A 97 -1.80 -6.61 -12.10
N GLN A 98 -0.78 -6.90 -11.30
CA GLN A 98 0.44 -7.52 -11.81
C GLN A 98 0.18 -8.91 -12.37
N ARG A 99 -0.70 -9.69 -11.74
CA ARG A 99 -1.08 -11.01 -12.25
C ARG A 99 -1.81 -10.89 -13.59
N LEU A 100 -2.72 -9.92 -13.74
CA LEU A 100 -3.43 -9.71 -15.00
C LEU A 100 -2.50 -9.21 -16.11
N ALA A 101 -1.49 -8.42 -15.77
CA ALA A 101 -0.47 -7.96 -16.69
C ALA A 101 0.55 -9.04 -17.04
N GLN A 102 0.47 -10.20 -16.37
CA GLN A 102 1.42 -11.31 -16.48
C GLN A 102 2.84 -10.91 -16.08
N ASP A 103 2.95 -9.90 -15.24
CA ASP A 103 4.22 -9.51 -14.63
C ASP A 103 4.38 -10.29 -13.32
N TYR A 104 4.72 -11.58 -13.45
CA TYR A 104 4.79 -12.48 -12.30
C TYR A 104 5.97 -12.16 -11.38
N GLY A 105 7.07 -11.61 -11.93
CA GLY A 105 8.17 -11.12 -11.12
C GLY A 105 7.74 -9.93 -10.25
N GLY A 106 7.03 -8.97 -10.85
CA GLY A 106 6.46 -7.85 -10.12
C GLY A 106 5.45 -8.29 -9.06
N ALA A 107 4.59 -9.26 -9.41
CA ALA A 107 3.65 -9.81 -8.45
C ALA A 107 4.36 -10.47 -7.27
N ALA A 108 5.41 -11.25 -7.55
CA ALA A 108 6.17 -11.95 -6.51
C ALA A 108 6.82 -10.98 -5.52
N THR A 109 7.27 -9.81 -5.97
CA THR A 109 7.88 -8.81 -5.07
C THR A 109 6.90 -8.23 -4.07
N LEU A 110 5.60 -8.31 -4.33
CA LEU A 110 4.57 -7.80 -3.43
C LEU A 110 4.22 -8.77 -2.29
N VAL A 111 4.58 -10.05 -2.43
CA VAL A 111 4.22 -11.08 -1.44
C VAL A 111 4.79 -10.79 -0.06
N PRO A 112 6.10 -10.47 0.10
CA PRO A 112 6.63 -10.13 1.43
C PRO A 112 5.93 -8.92 2.04
N TYR A 113 5.59 -7.91 1.25
CA TYR A 113 4.89 -6.74 1.74
C TYR A 113 3.48 -7.08 2.21
N PHE A 114 2.79 -7.93 1.47
CA PHE A 114 1.43 -8.37 1.85
C PHE A 114 1.46 -9.17 3.16
N LEU A 115 2.41 -10.09 3.29
CA LEU A 115 2.58 -10.84 4.53
C LEU A 115 2.90 -9.92 5.70
N THR A 116 3.73 -8.90 5.47
CA THR A 116 4.05 -7.90 6.49
C THR A 116 2.80 -7.13 6.91
N ALA A 117 1.95 -6.73 5.95
CA ALA A 117 0.71 -6.04 6.25
C ALA A 117 -0.24 -6.90 7.08
N LEU A 118 -0.38 -8.18 6.73
CA LEU A 118 -1.22 -9.12 7.49
C LEU A 118 -0.68 -9.30 8.92
N ALA A 119 0.63 -9.46 9.06
CA ALA A 119 1.26 -9.54 10.38
C ALA A 119 1.02 -8.25 11.17
N GLY A 120 1.13 -7.10 10.51
CA GLY A 120 0.85 -5.81 11.13
C GLY A 120 -0.59 -5.68 11.60
N MET A 121 -1.54 -6.13 10.79
CA MET A 121 -2.95 -6.16 11.19
C MET A 121 -3.14 -6.99 12.45
N TRP A 122 -2.54 -8.17 12.49
CA TRP A 122 -2.66 -9.06 13.63
C TRP A 122 -2.02 -8.45 14.87
N LEU A 123 -0.81 -7.91 14.73
CA LEU A 123 -0.09 -7.29 15.86
C LEU A 123 -0.81 -6.07 16.43
N THR A 124 -1.55 -5.33 15.61
CA THR A 124 -2.22 -4.10 16.02
C THR A 124 -3.73 -4.28 16.24
N SER A 125 -4.23 -5.50 16.13
CA SER A 125 -5.67 -5.78 16.28
C SER A 125 -6.17 -5.70 17.71
N GLY A 126 -5.30 -5.75 18.69
CA GLY A 126 -5.69 -5.77 20.10
C GLY A 126 -6.06 -7.16 20.61
N ILE A 127 -5.81 -8.20 19.83
CA ILE A 127 -6.10 -9.59 20.21
C ILE A 127 -4.87 -10.26 20.82
#